data_865e95f5de696e5af1679a9abaa102bc
#
_entry.id   865e95f5de696e5af1679a9abaa102bc
#
_cell.length_a   1.000
_cell.length_b   1.000
_cell.length_c   1.000
_cell.angle_alpha   90.00
_cell.angle_beta   90.00
_cell.angle_gamma   90.00
#
_symmetry.space_group_name_H-M   'P 1'
#
loop_
_entity.id
_entity.type
_entity.pdbx_description
1 polymer ?
#
loop_
_entity_poly.entity_id
_entity_poly.type
_entity_poly.pdbx_seq_one_letter_code
_entity_poly.pdbx_strand_id
1 'polypeptide(L)'
;MSLALLDWRRRVARLYAEVRAEPDTAAAHDHWRRTRDELLRTHPVSPIPGPRRAGYPGAPVAAYDPSLRFDVAVDTDVLQGHMDVATGTDGIARFDRIGRAHLPGGGGLDVWWLAGYGGGVFVPVKDASAGSATYGGGRYLLDTVKGADLGGDDSRLILDFNFAYNPSCAYDPAWACPLAPPGDLG
;
A
#
# COMPACT_ATOMS: atom_id res chain seq x y z
N MET A 1 0.64 -9.59 -20.21
CA MET A 1 0.22 -9.97 -18.83
C MET A 1 0.20 -11.48 -18.73
N SER A 2 0.52 -12.06 -17.58
CA SER A 2 0.66 -13.51 -17.42
C SER A 2 -0.25 -14.03 -16.30
N LEU A 3 -0.56 -15.34 -16.34
CA LEU A 3 -1.29 -16.01 -15.23
C LEU A 3 -0.52 -15.92 -13.91
N ALA A 4 0.80 -15.77 -13.94
CA ALA A 4 1.62 -15.55 -12.77
C ALA A 4 1.27 -14.21 -12.06
N LEU A 5 0.95 -13.15 -12.82
CA LEU A 5 0.50 -11.89 -12.21
C LEU A 5 -0.89 -12.05 -11.56
N LEU A 6 -1.78 -12.82 -12.19
CA LEU A 6 -3.08 -13.16 -11.59
C LEU A 6 -2.90 -13.95 -10.28
N ASP A 7 -1.97 -14.92 -10.25
CA ASP A 7 -1.65 -15.70 -9.05
C ASP A 7 -1.10 -14.79 -7.93
N TRP A 8 -0.18 -13.89 -8.25
CA TRP A 8 0.31 -12.87 -7.31
C TRP A 8 -0.84 -12.08 -6.67
N ARG A 9 -1.73 -11.53 -7.50
CA ARG A 9 -2.88 -10.73 -7.02
C ARG A 9 -3.81 -11.55 -6.13
N ARG A 10 -4.10 -12.81 -6.50
CA ARG A 10 -4.92 -13.73 -5.68
C ARG A 10 -4.28 -14.02 -4.32
N ARG A 11 -2.97 -14.21 -4.28
CA ARG A 11 -2.24 -14.45 -3.01
C ARG A 11 -2.25 -13.20 -2.13
N VAL A 12 -2.04 -12.02 -2.70
CA VAL A 12 -2.14 -10.77 -1.94
C VAL A 12 -3.55 -10.57 -1.40
N ALA A 13 -4.59 -10.71 -2.23
CA ALA A 13 -5.97 -10.57 -1.79
C ALA A 13 -6.35 -11.58 -0.69
N ARG A 14 -5.90 -12.83 -0.79
CA ARG A 14 -6.08 -13.84 0.25
C ARG A 14 -5.38 -13.45 1.54
N LEU A 15 -4.13 -13.02 1.48
CA LEU A 15 -3.37 -12.57 2.63
C LEU A 15 -4.10 -11.47 3.40
N TYR A 16 -4.60 -10.45 2.70
CA TYR A 16 -5.34 -9.37 3.37
C TYR A 16 -6.72 -9.82 3.88
N ALA A 17 -7.37 -10.81 3.25
CA ALA A 17 -8.58 -11.43 3.81
C ALA A 17 -8.27 -12.18 5.12
N GLU A 18 -7.16 -12.89 5.18
CA GLU A 18 -6.68 -13.58 6.40
C GLU A 18 -6.33 -12.56 7.50
N VAL A 19 -5.66 -11.45 7.16
CA VAL A 19 -5.37 -10.36 8.08
C VAL A 19 -6.63 -9.75 8.69
N ARG A 20 -7.67 -9.50 7.88
CA ARG A 20 -8.95 -8.97 8.37
C ARG A 20 -9.74 -9.95 9.24
N ALA A 21 -9.53 -11.24 9.02
CA ALA A 21 -10.21 -12.30 9.79
C ALA A 21 -9.53 -12.63 11.12
N GLU A 22 -8.26 -12.26 11.30
CA GLU A 22 -7.49 -12.53 12.51
C GLU A 22 -7.81 -11.47 13.58
N PRO A 23 -8.39 -11.83 14.73
CA PRO A 23 -8.73 -10.88 15.80
C PRO A 23 -7.51 -10.35 16.55
N ASP A 24 -6.41 -11.11 16.61
CA ASP A 24 -5.14 -10.65 17.16
C ASP A 24 -4.37 -9.88 16.09
N THR A 25 -4.41 -8.56 16.17
CA THR A 25 -3.78 -7.68 15.18
C THR A 25 -2.25 -7.81 15.12
N ALA A 26 -1.60 -8.16 16.22
CA ALA A 26 -0.15 -8.40 16.22
C ALA A 26 0.18 -9.73 15.52
N ALA A 27 -0.62 -10.77 15.74
CA ALA A 27 -0.51 -12.04 15.02
C ALA A 27 -0.80 -11.87 13.52
N ALA A 28 -1.83 -11.08 13.18
CA ALA A 28 -2.16 -10.72 11.80
C ALA A 28 -0.99 -10.02 11.10
N HIS A 29 -0.35 -9.06 11.76
CA HIS A 29 0.81 -8.34 11.24
C HIS A 29 2.02 -9.26 11.03
N ASP A 30 2.31 -10.15 11.97
CA ASP A 30 3.38 -11.14 11.85
C ASP A 30 3.13 -12.12 10.68
N HIS A 31 1.88 -12.57 10.50
CA HIS A 31 1.48 -13.39 9.37
C HIS A 31 1.66 -12.64 8.05
N TRP A 32 1.19 -11.40 7.97
CA TRP A 32 1.35 -10.53 6.80
C TRP A 32 2.81 -10.35 6.43
N ARG A 33 3.68 -10.04 7.40
CA ARG A 33 5.11 -9.83 7.18
C ARG A 33 5.78 -11.08 6.59
N ARG A 34 5.58 -12.26 7.22
CA ARG A 34 6.17 -13.51 6.75
C ARG A 34 5.71 -13.91 5.36
N THR A 35 4.40 -13.84 5.11
CA THR A 35 3.82 -14.22 3.82
C THR A 35 4.24 -13.27 2.70
N ARG A 36 4.30 -11.98 2.99
CA ARG A 36 4.78 -10.98 2.04
C ARG A 36 6.26 -11.18 1.69
N ASP A 37 7.10 -11.42 2.68
CA ASP A 37 8.53 -11.68 2.46
C ASP A 37 8.75 -12.96 1.65
N GLU A 38 7.96 -13.99 1.87
CA GLU A 38 8.00 -15.21 1.07
C GLU A 38 7.59 -14.94 -0.39
N LEU A 39 6.50 -14.22 -0.61
CA LEU A 39 6.08 -13.82 -1.96
C LEU A 39 7.17 -13.02 -2.67
N LEU A 40 7.79 -12.05 -1.99
CA LEU A 40 8.88 -11.26 -2.53
C LEU A 40 10.11 -12.11 -2.88
N ARG A 41 10.40 -13.13 -2.09
CA ARG A 41 11.55 -14.02 -2.30
C ARG A 41 11.33 -15.06 -3.40
N THR A 42 10.13 -15.61 -3.50
CA THR A 42 9.90 -16.84 -4.27
C THR A 42 9.06 -16.66 -5.54
N HIS A 43 8.17 -15.65 -5.56
CA HIS A 43 7.19 -15.57 -6.63
C HIS A 43 7.80 -15.09 -7.97
N PRO A 44 7.43 -15.70 -9.13
CA PRO A 44 8.01 -15.35 -10.44
C PRO A 44 7.90 -13.87 -10.83
N VAL A 45 6.79 -13.21 -10.45
CA VAL A 45 6.56 -11.77 -10.72
C VAL A 45 6.93 -10.87 -9.53
N SER A 46 7.77 -11.35 -8.62
CA SER A 46 8.32 -10.49 -7.57
C SER A 46 9.03 -9.27 -8.18
N PRO A 47 8.87 -8.07 -7.60
CA PRO A 47 9.61 -6.90 -8.02
C PRO A 47 11.11 -6.98 -7.70
N ILE A 48 11.52 -7.92 -6.87
CA ILE A 48 12.94 -8.15 -6.59
C ILE A 48 13.55 -8.88 -7.79
N PRO A 49 14.60 -8.34 -8.43
CA PRO A 49 15.31 -9.01 -9.53
C PRO A 49 15.79 -10.40 -9.13
N GLY A 50 15.65 -11.38 -10.05
CA GLY A 50 15.95 -12.79 -9.83
C GLY A 50 17.24 -13.07 -9.06
N PRO A 51 18.41 -12.48 -9.49
CA PRO A 51 19.68 -12.69 -8.79
C PRO A 51 19.70 -12.23 -7.34
N ARG A 52 18.87 -11.25 -6.95
CA ARG A 52 18.80 -10.72 -5.58
C ARG A 52 17.81 -11.45 -4.68
N ARG A 53 16.92 -12.30 -5.23
CA ARG A 53 15.86 -12.97 -4.46
C ARG A 53 16.39 -13.93 -3.40
N ALA A 54 17.38 -14.76 -3.76
CA ALA A 54 17.93 -15.75 -2.85
C ALA A 54 18.57 -15.13 -1.59
N GLY A 55 19.14 -13.92 -1.74
CA GLY A 55 19.75 -13.17 -0.63
C GLY A 55 18.81 -12.14 0.02
N TYR A 56 17.52 -12.10 -0.34
CA TYR A 56 16.61 -11.14 0.24
C TYR A 56 16.30 -11.46 1.72
N PRO A 57 16.69 -10.60 2.67
CA PRO A 57 16.58 -10.90 4.10
C PRO A 57 15.14 -10.70 4.65
N GLY A 58 14.25 -10.11 3.88
CA GLY A 58 12.96 -9.61 4.31
C GLY A 58 12.92 -8.08 4.38
N ALA A 59 11.72 -7.52 4.41
CA ALA A 59 11.54 -6.08 4.61
C ALA A 59 11.85 -5.70 6.07
N PRO A 60 12.53 -4.57 6.32
CA PRO A 60 12.76 -4.07 7.68
C PRO A 60 11.45 -3.48 8.24
N VAL A 61 10.58 -4.35 8.74
CA VAL A 61 9.29 -4.00 9.33
C VAL A 61 9.43 -4.03 10.86
N ALA A 62 9.01 -2.95 11.52
CA ALA A 62 9.01 -2.85 12.98
C ALA A 62 8.02 -3.84 13.63
N ALA A 63 8.16 -4.06 14.94
CA ALA A 63 7.14 -4.76 15.70
C ALA A 63 5.80 -4.01 15.66
N TYR A 64 4.69 -4.75 15.79
CA TYR A 64 3.36 -4.16 15.77
C TYR A 64 3.17 -3.16 16.92
N ASP A 65 2.70 -1.96 16.57
CA ASP A 65 2.32 -0.91 17.52
C ASP A 65 0.85 -0.57 17.34
N PRO A 66 -0.04 -0.90 18.31
CA PRO A 66 -1.46 -0.65 18.20
C PRO A 66 -1.82 0.84 18.12
N SER A 67 -0.94 1.74 18.56
CA SER A 67 -1.15 3.18 18.46
C SER A 67 -1.08 3.72 17.03
N LEU A 68 -0.56 2.91 16.09
CA LEU A 68 -0.46 3.24 14.67
C LEU A 68 -1.64 2.71 13.82
N ARG A 69 -2.68 2.15 14.47
CA ARG A 69 -3.89 1.66 13.82
C ARG A 69 -5.04 2.63 14.06
N PHE A 70 -5.66 3.09 12.99
CA PHE A 70 -6.75 4.06 13.00
C PHE A 70 -7.94 3.52 12.22
N ASP A 71 -9.14 3.67 12.79
CA ASP A 71 -10.42 3.55 12.13
C ASP A 71 -10.95 4.97 11.93
N VAL A 72 -10.95 5.46 10.71
CA VAL A 72 -11.18 6.89 10.42
C VAL A 72 -12.29 7.08 9.39
N ALA A 73 -13.12 8.09 9.63
CA ALA A 73 -14.06 8.57 8.62
C ALA A 73 -13.31 9.25 7.48
N VAL A 74 -13.83 9.07 6.27
CA VAL A 74 -13.34 9.75 5.08
C VAL A 74 -14.22 10.99 4.85
N ASP A 75 -13.61 12.17 4.98
CA ASP A 75 -14.25 13.42 4.61
C ASP A 75 -14.27 13.51 3.06
N THR A 76 -15.45 13.52 2.49
CA THR A 76 -15.66 13.63 1.04
C THR A 76 -15.90 15.06 0.56
N ASP A 77 -16.06 16.04 1.48
CA ASP A 77 -16.15 17.46 1.15
C ASP A 77 -14.75 18.06 0.97
N VAL A 78 -14.09 17.65 -0.10
CA VAL A 78 -12.72 18.06 -0.42
C VAL A 78 -12.63 18.68 -1.80
N LEU A 79 -11.65 19.55 -1.99
CA LEU A 79 -11.37 20.08 -3.31
C LEU A 79 -11.07 18.94 -4.28
N GLN A 80 -11.72 18.97 -5.43
CA GLN A 80 -11.46 17.99 -6.49
C GLN A 80 -10.02 18.09 -6.96
N GLY A 81 -9.40 16.93 -7.19
CA GLY A 81 -8.04 16.84 -7.66
C GLY A 81 -7.79 15.51 -8.34
N HIS A 82 -6.74 15.46 -9.14
CA HIS A 82 -6.31 14.22 -9.75
C HIS A 82 -4.79 14.12 -9.78
N MET A 83 -4.30 12.90 -9.89
CA MET A 83 -2.90 12.57 -10.04
C MET A 83 -2.78 11.65 -11.26
N ASP A 84 -2.03 12.09 -12.26
CA ASP A 84 -1.73 11.30 -13.46
C ASP A 84 -0.34 10.68 -13.31
N VAL A 85 -0.28 9.35 -13.37
CA VAL A 85 0.96 8.60 -13.21
C VAL A 85 1.30 7.89 -14.51
N ALA A 86 2.43 8.22 -15.11
CA ALA A 86 2.94 7.49 -16.26
C ALA A 86 3.35 6.07 -15.81
N THR A 87 2.79 5.06 -16.44
CA THR A 87 3.15 3.65 -16.22
C THR A 87 3.96 3.13 -17.39
N GLY A 88 4.83 2.17 -17.11
CA GLY A 88 5.71 1.61 -18.17
C GLY A 88 4.98 0.76 -19.21
N THR A 89 3.74 0.31 -18.92
CA THR A 89 3.02 -0.66 -19.76
C THR A 89 1.63 -0.22 -20.17
N ASP A 90 0.96 0.57 -19.33
CA ASP A 90 -0.49 0.83 -19.44
C ASP A 90 -0.81 2.31 -19.76
N GLY A 91 0.22 3.09 -20.15
CA GLY A 91 0.07 4.52 -20.43
C GLY A 91 -0.03 5.35 -19.16
N ILE A 92 -1.02 6.24 -19.07
CA ILE A 92 -1.25 7.10 -17.90
C ILE A 92 -2.34 6.47 -17.05
N ALA A 93 -2.03 6.17 -15.79
CA ALA A 93 -3.00 5.81 -14.77
C ALA A 93 -3.44 7.08 -14.02
N ARG A 94 -4.73 7.36 -14.04
CA ARG A 94 -5.33 8.51 -13.36
C ARG A 94 -5.90 8.08 -12.02
N PHE A 95 -5.60 8.87 -11.01
CA PHE A 95 -6.19 8.76 -9.68
C PHE A 95 -6.97 10.04 -9.38
N ASP A 96 -8.25 9.91 -9.08
CA ASP A 96 -9.10 11.02 -8.66
C ASP A 96 -9.16 11.08 -7.13
N ARG A 97 -8.98 12.26 -6.54
CA ARG A 97 -9.12 12.46 -5.11
C ARG A 97 -10.59 12.36 -4.73
N ILE A 98 -10.94 11.40 -3.89
CA ILE A 98 -12.32 11.14 -3.45
C ILE A 98 -12.59 11.57 -2.01
N GLY A 99 -11.56 11.89 -1.24
CA GLY A 99 -11.72 12.32 0.14
C GLY A 99 -10.39 12.52 0.86
N ARG A 100 -10.51 12.83 2.15
CA ARG A 100 -9.38 12.95 3.07
C ARG A 100 -9.69 12.25 4.39
N ALA A 101 -8.77 11.45 4.86
CA ALA A 101 -8.80 10.82 6.17
C ALA A 101 -8.01 11.69 7.15
N HIS A 102 -8.68 12.24 8.17
CA HIS A 102 -8.03 13.01 9.22
C HIS A 102 -7.57 12.09 10.36
N LEU A 103 -6.29 12.19 10.72
CA LEU A 103 -5.70 11.35 11.76
C LEU A 103 -5.79 12.03 13.13
N PRO A 104 -6.03 11.26 14.21
CA PRO A 104 -5.92 11.77 15.57
C PRO A 104 -4.51 12.35 15.82
N GLY A 105 -4.47 13.53 16.45
CA GLY A 105 -3.20 14.22 16.71
C GLY A 105 -2.75 15.19 15.61
N GLY A 106 -3.50 15.30 14.54
CA GLY A 106 -3.23 16.21 13.41
C GLY A 106 -2.70 15.49 12.17
N GLY A 107 -2.67 16.23 11.07
CA GLY A 107 -2.35 15.67 9.76
C GLY A 107 -3.51 14.88 9.14
N GLY A 108 -3.30 14.40 7.93
CA GLY A 108 -4.30 13.62 7.22
C GLY A 108 -3.74 13.05 5.93
N LEU A 109 -4.45 12.09 5.38
CA LEU A 109 -4.08 11.44 4.13
C LEU A 109 -5.18 11.63 3.08
N ASP A 110 -4.78 12.01 1.89
CA ASP A 110 -5.70 12.01 0.76
C ASP A 110 -6.04 10.57 0.36
N VAL A 111 -7.32 10.35 0.12
CA VAL A 111 -7.87 9.09 -0.37
C VAL A 111 -8.12 9.24 -1.86
N TRP A 112 -7.46 8.38 -2.63
CA TRP A 112 -7.50 8.40 -4.08
C TRP A 112 -8.29 7.21 -4.63
N TRP A 113 -8.92 7.40 -5.77
CA TRP A 113 -9.58 6.35 -6.53
C TRP A 113 -8.88 6.17 -7.88
N LEU A 114 -8.38 4.98 -8.15
CA LEU A 114 -7.86 4.64 -9.48
C LEU A 114 -9.00 4.70 -10.49
N ALA A 115 -8.97 5.67 -11.39
CA ALA A 115 -9.98 5.84 -12.43
C ALA A 115 -9.89 4.71 -13.48
N GLY A 116 -11.04 4.39 -14.07
CA GLY A 116 -11.14 3.39 -15.13
C GLY A 116 -11.86 2.12 -14.72
N TYR A 117 -11.81 1.10 -15.58
CA TYR A 117 -12.49 -0.17 -15.36
C TYR A 117 -11.86 -0.93 -14.16
N GLY A 118 -12.69 -1.27 -13.20
CA GLY A 118 -12.25 -2.01 -12.02
C GLY A 118 -11.47 -1.19 -11.01
N GLY A 119 -11.72 0.11 -10.90
CA GLY A 119 -11.04 1.03 -9.98
C GLY A 119 -11.03 0.58 -8.51
N GLY A 120 -10.37 1.35 -7.66
CA GLY A 120 -10.27 1.03 -6.23
C GLY A 120 -9.54 2.11 -5.45
N VAL A 121 -9.60 1.98 -4.13
CA VAL A 121 -8.99 2.93 -3.21
C VAL A 121 -7.47 2.76 -3.19
N PHE A 122 -6.80 3.91 -3.20
CA PHE A 122 -5.36 4.02 -3.06
C PHE A 122 -5.03 5.07 -2.00
N VAL A 123 -4.25 4.68 -0.99
CA VAL A 123 -3.80 5.59 0.07
C VAL A 123 -2.28 5.47 0.19
N PRO A 124 -1.54 6.33 -0.52
CA PRO A 124 -0.10 6.46 -0.35
C PRO A 124 0.23 7.28 0.90
N VAL A 125 1.40 7.06 1.47
CA VAL A 125 1.89 7.82 2.64
C VAL A 125 3.36 8.19 2.46
N LYS A 126 3.67 9.42 2.81
CA LYS A 126 5.04 9.92 2.89
C LYS A 126 5.18 10.78 4.15
N ASP A 127 5.87 10.24 5.14
CA ASP A 127 6.13 10.90 6.41
C ASP A 127 7.56 11.44 6.49
N ALA A 128 7.91 12.09 7.60
CA ALA A 128 9.23 12.68 7.82
C ALA A 128 10.40 11.67 7.78
N SER A 129 10.14 10.38 7.88
CA SER A 129 11.16 9.32 7.78
C SER A 129 11.56 9.01 6.33
N ALA A 130 10.80 9.52 5.34
CA ALA A 130 11.04 9.23 3.93
C ALA A 130 12.38 9.78 3.45
N GLY A 131 13.20 8.92 2.86
CA GLY A 131 14.55 9.25 2.38
C GLY A 131 15.65 9.19 3.45
N SER A 132 15.27 8.92 4.72
CA SER A 132 16.22 8.69 5.82
C SER A 132 16.10 7.26 6.37
N ALA A 133 14.99 6.93 7.01
CA ALA A 133 14.72 5.61 7.58
C ALA A 133 13.83 4.74 6.69
N THR A 134 13.01 5.37 5.81
CA THR A 134 12.13 4.67 4.89
C THR A 134 12.38 5.10 3.44
N TYR A 135 11.77 4.38 2.49
CA TYR A 135 11.94 4.67 1.07
C TYR A 135 11.48 6.10 0.71
N GLY A 136 12.35 6.87 0.04
CA GLY A 136 12.12 8.28 -0.26
C GLY A 136 10.92 8.58 -1.17
N GLY A 137 10.46 7.60 -1.95
CA GLY A 137 9.24 7.67 -2.76
C GLY A 137 7.93 7.45 -1.99
N GLY A 138 8.01 7.23 -0.65
CA GLY A 138 6.87 6.91 0.19
C GLY A 138 6.51 5.43 0.19
N ARG A 139 5.44 5.11 0.88
CA ARG A 139 4.88 3.75 1.07
C ARG A 139 3.41 3.75 0.74
N TYR A 140 2.80 2.56 0.69
CA TYR A 140 1.36 2.40 0.52
C TYR A 140 0.74 1.81 1.77
N LEU A 141 -0.38 2.40 2.21
CA LEU A 141 -1.25 1.83 3.25
C LEU A 141 -2.31 0.94 2.61
N LEU A 142 -3.01 1.46 1.60
CA LEU A 142 -4.03 0.74 0.84
C LEU A 142 -3.73 0.80 -0.65
N ASP A 143 -3.97 -0.30 -1.34
CA ASP A 143 -3.97 -0.44 -2.81
C ASP A 143 -4.96 -1.58 -3.14
N THR A 144 -6.26 -1.25 -3.04
CA THR A 144 -7.32 -2.27 -3.07
C THR A 144 -7.42 -2.96 -4.42
N VAL A 145 -7.02 -2.28 -5.51
CA VAL A 145 -6.95 -2.89 -6.85
C VAL A 145 -5.94 -4.03 -6.90
N LYS A 146 -4.89 -3.97 -6.10
CA LYS A 146 -3.89 -5.03 -5.98
C LYS A 146 -4.11 -5.94 -4.77
N GLY A 147 -5.22 -5.76 -4.05
CA GLY A 147 -5.62 -6.61 -2.95
C GLY A 147 -5.13 -6.17 -1.57
N ALA A 148 -4.39 -5.06 -1.47
CA ALA A 148 -3.98 -4.48 -0.19
C ALA A 148 -5.13 -3.66 0.41
N ASP A 149 -5.96 -4.32 1.21
CA ASP A 149 -7.19 -3.80 1.78
C ASP A 149 -7.35 -4.27 3.23
N LEU A 150 -7.30 -3.33 4.18
CA LEU A 150 -7.44 -3.60 5.61
C LEU A 150 -8.89 -3.52 6.12
N GLY A 151 -9.83 -3.21 5.24
CA GLY A 151 -11.25 -3.12 5.55
C GLY A 151 -11.70 -1.72 5.92
N GLY A 152 -12.91 -1.67 6.43
CA GLY A 152 -13.70 -0.48 6.71
C GLY A 152 -15.14 -0.71 6.32
N ASP A 153 -15.86 0.38 6.06
CA ASP A 153 -17.24 0.35 5.56
C ASP A 153 -17.42 1.40 4.42
N ASP A 154 -18.64 1.82 4.16
CA ASP A 154 -18.97 2.79 3.11
C ASP A 154 -18.56 4.23 3.45
N SER A 155 -18.13 4.51 4.66
CA SER A 155 -17.79 5.84 5.16
C SER A 155 -16.43 5.90 5.89
N ARG A 156 -15.85 4.76 6.24
CA ARG A 156 -14.67 4.64 7.09
C ARG A 156 -13.64 3.69 6.50
N LEU A 157 -12.37 3.97 6.74
CA LEU A 157 -11.25 3.11 6.36
C LEU A 157 -10.41 2.72 7.58
N ILE A 158 -9.91 1.50 7.57
CA ILE A 158 -8.85 1.09 8.48
C ILE A 158 -7.51 1.50 7.86
N LEU A 159 -6.85 2.47 8.50
CA LEU A 159 -5.50 2.91 8.17
C LEU A 159 -4.55 2.43 9.26
N ASP A 160 -3.79 1.39 8.97
CA ASP A 160 -2.84 0.80 9.90
C ASP A 160 -1.42 0.93 9.36
N PHE A 161 -0.64 1.84 9.93
CA PHE A 161 0.72 2.16 9.47
C PHE A 161 1.70 1.01 9.68
N ASN A 162 1.38 0.04 10.54
CA ASN A 162 2.16 -1.17 10.69
C ASN A 162 2.23 -1.98 9.39
N PHE A 163 1.18 -1.90 8.57
CA PHE A 163 1.08 -2.58 7.27
C PHE A 163 1.58 -1.72 6.09
N ALA A 164 2.20 -0.57 6.35
CA ALA A 164 2.76 0.26 5.30
C ALA A 164 3.90 -0.45 4.58
N TYR A 165 3.83 -0.51 3.23
CA TYR A 165 4.78 -1.25 2.44
C TYR A 165 5.36 -0.45 1.27
N ASN A 166 6.55 -0.81 0.87
CA ASN A 166 7.25 -0.18 -0.24
C ASN A 166 6.60 -0.54 -1.59
N PRO A 167 6.47 0.44 -2.51
CA PRO A 167 6.11 0.18 -3.89
C PRO A 167 7.17 -0.65 -4.61
N SER A 168 6.81 -1.28 -5.74
CA SER A 168 7.72 -2.13 -6.51
C SER A 168 8.99 -1.43 -6.97
N CYS A 169 8.92 -0.13 -7.26
CA CYS A 169 10.08 0.67 -7.67
C CYS A 169 11.14 0.85 -6.57
N ALA A 170 10.81 0.61 -5.31
CA ALA A 170 11.80 0.56 -4.23
C ALA A 170 12.73 -0.67 -4.34
N TYR A 171 12.31 -1.72 -5.02
CA TYR A 171 13.10 -2.94 -5.24
C TYR A 171 13.82 -2.94 -6.59
N ASP A 172 13.17 -2.36 -7.61
CA ASP A 172 13.74 -2.26 -8.96
C ASP A 172 13.19 -0.99 -9.64
N PRO A 173 14.07 -0.03 -10.01
CA PRO A 173 13.67 1.22 -10.64
C PRO A 173 13.02 1.06 -12.03
N ALA A 174 13.08 -0.14 -12.62
CA ALA A 174 12.36 -0.43 -13.87
C ALA A 174 10.82 -0.42 -13.69
N TRP A 175 10.32 -0.47 -12.43
CA TRP A 175 8.90 -0.38 -12.16
C TRP A 175 8.45 1.09 -12.10
N ALA A 176 7.45 1.45 -12.89
CA ALA A 176 6.72 2.70 -12.75
C ALA A 176 5.62 2.57 -11.69
N CYS A 177 5.74 3.31 -10.60
CA CYS A 177 4.81 3.28 -9.47
C CYS A 177 4.27 4.68 -9.18
N PRO A 178 2.98 4.84 -8.82
CA PRO A 178 2.49 6.08 -8.26
C PRO A 178 3.23 6.35 -6.94
N LEU A 179 3.94 7.48 -6.88
CA LEU A 179 4.64 7.87 -5.67
C LEU A 179 3.70 8.70 -4.78
N ALA A 180 3.91 8.61 -3.47
CA ALA A 180 3.17 9.43 -2.53
C ALA A 180 3.45 10.92 -2.79
N PRO A 181 2.42 11.79 -2.80
CA PRO A 181 2.61 13.23 -2.84
C PRO A 181 3.53 13.69 -1.69
N PRO A 182 4.14 14.89 -1.78
CA PRO A 182 4.86 15.48 -0.66
C PRO A 182 3.96 15.52 0.57
N GLY A 183 4.51 15.11 1.71
CA GLY A 183 3.78 14.64 2.86
C GLY A 183 2.74 15.58 3.46
N ASP A 184 1.62 14.99 3.79
CA ASP A 184 0.54 15.57 4.59
C ASP A 184 0.69 15.21 6.09
N LEU A 185 1.73 14.47 6.44
CA LEU A 185 2.10 14.13 7.81
C LEU A 185 3.35 14.93 8.15
N GLY A 186 3.15 16.05 8.83
CA GLY A 186 4.20 16.88 9.39
C GLY A 186 4.92 16.20 10.57
#